data_59d181c258c150dc6075ee22130bc4ab
#
_entry.id   59d181c258c150dc6075ee22130bc4ab
#
_cell.length_a   1.000
_cell.length_b   1.000
_cell.length_c   1.000
_cell.angle_alpha   90.00
_cell.angle_beta   90.00
_cell.angle_gamma   90.00
#
_symmetry.space_group_name_H-M   'P 1'
#
loop_
_entity.id
_entity.type
_entity.pdbx_description
1 polymer ?
#
loop_
_entity_poly.entity_id
_entity_poly.type
_entity_poly.pdbx_seq_one_letter_code
_entity_poly.pdbx_strand_id
1 'polypeptide(L)'
;MVRTSEGSGSMSEFKRDRKDYHMVGKCLPKKDSDQLLLGKPVFMDDIVPQDCLVVKLLRSPHAHALVEEVKTVAAAKVPGIEAIYTWKDVPKERFCIAGQTYPEPSPYDRLILDQHVRYVGDPVAIVAGENEACVDKALKMLKVEYEVLPAVLDFHTAKDNEVLVHPEDNWKALCQVGADNKRNLCACDSTEDGNVEAVLADCDEVVEGTYHVRAAQQAMMETFRTTCFMDAYGRLNIL
;
A
#
# COMPACT_ATOMS: atom_id res chain seq x y z
N MET A 1 2.63 39.55 5.45
CA MET A 1 3.17 40.35 4.32
C MET A 1 4.16 39.48 3.57
N VAL A 2 3.73 38.83 2.50
CA VAL A 2 4.62 37.99 1.69
C VAL A 2 5.53 38.94 0.94
N ARG A 3 6.80 39.03 1.32
CA ARG A 3 7.82 39.66 0.46
C ARG A 3 8.04 38.76 -0.73
N THR A 4 7.48 39.11 -1.86
CA THR A 4 7.96 38.63 -3.15
C THR A 4 9.39 39.14 -3.31
N SER A 5 10.37 38.23 -3.20
CA SER A 5 11.72 38.52 -3.68
C SER A 5 11.58 38.81 -5.18
N GLU A 6 11.81 40.03 -5.57
CA GLU A 6 12.05 40.41 -6.96
C GLU A 6 13.36 39.79 -7.44
N GLY A 7 13.33 38.50 -7.67
CA GLY A 7 14.21 37.85 -8.63
C GLY A 7 13.65 38.16 -10.01
N SER A 8 14.16 39.19 -10.66
CA SER A 8 13.84 39.54 -12.04
C SER A 8 14.42 38.53 -13.04
N GLY A 9 14.07 37.28 -12.87
CA GLY A 9 14.12 36.27 -13.92
C GLY A 9 12.80 36.33 -14.64
N SER A 10 12.76 36.95 -15.79
CA SER A 10 11.59 37.14 -16.64
C SER A 10 10.91 35.81 -16.89
N MET A 11 9.80 35.53 -16.19
CA MET A 11 8.85 34.47 -16.56
C MET A 11 8.20 34.69 -17.92
N SER A 12 8.63 35.71 -18.67
CA SER A 12 8.11 36.05 -19.98
C SER A 12 8.61 35.13 -21.12
N GLU A 13 9.70 34.38 -20.89
CA GLU A 13 10.26 33.50 -21.93
C GLU A 13 9.57 32.14 -22.06
N PHE A 14 8.68 31.77 -21.14
CA PHE A 14 7.96 30.49 -21.19
C PHE A 14 6.52 30.59 -21.74
N LYS A 15 6.09 31.74 -22.23
CA LYS A 15 4.87 31.84 -23.04
C LYS A 15 5.14 31.37 -24.46
N ARG A 16 5.38 30.08 -24.66
CA ARG A 16 5.22 29.46 -25.96
C ARG A 16 3.77 29.68 -26.37
N ASP A 17 3.57 30.32 -27.54
CA ASP A 17 2.22 30.52 -28.09
C ASP A 17 1.58 29.13 -28.24
N ARG A 18 0.39 28.92 -27.64
CA ARG A 18 -0.34 27.65 -27.69
C ARG A 18 -0.63 27.16 -29.10
N LYS A 19 -0.50 28.03 -30.09
CA LYS A 19 -0.62 27.71 -31.51
C LYS A 19 0.46 26.75 -32.01
N ASP A 20 1.61 26.71 -31.35
CA ASP A 20 2.75 25.87 -31.74
C ASP A 20 2.67 24.43 -31.29
N TYR A 21 1.69 24.09 -30.46
CA TYR A 21 1.50 22.71 -29.97
C TYR A 21 0.52 21.94 -30.84
N HIS A 22 0.92 20.73 -31.28
CA HIS A 22 0.05 19.86 -32.06
C HIS A 22 -1.11 19.27 -31.25
N MET A 23 -0.90 19.02 -29.96
CA MET A 23 -1.83 18.31 -29.09
C MET A 23 -2.29 19.14 -27.89
N VAL A 24 -1.38 19.88 -27.25
CA VAL A 24 -1.67 20.66 -26.05
C VAL A 24 -2.70 21.75 -26.31
N GLY A 25 -3.74 21.81 -25.50
CA GLY A 25 -4.82 22.78 -25.61
C GLY A 25 -5.88 22.45 -26.66
N LYS A 26 -5.83 21.28 -27.32
CA LYS A 26 -6.86 20.78 -28.22
C LYS A 26 -7.78 19.78 -27.54
N CYS A 27 -9.04 19.78 -27.93
CA CYS A 27 -10.00 18.76 -27.51
C CYS A 27 -9.74 17.49 -28.33
N LEU A 28 -9.04 16.53 -27.71
CA LEU A 28 -8.75 15.25 -28.33
C LEU A 28 -9.58 14.16 -27.66
N PRO A 29 -10.14 13.21 -28.43
CA PRO A 29 -10.81 12.06 -27.81
C PRO A 29 -9.80 11.23 -27.02
N LYS A 30 -10.26 10.68 -25.90
CA LYS A 30 -9.49 9.72 -25.13
C LYS A 30 -9.19 8.51 -26.02
N LYS A 31 -7.97 7.98 -25.97
CA LYS A 31 -7.47 6.93 -26.88
C LYS A 31 -8.35 5.67 -26.93
N ASP A 32 -9.01 5.34 -25.83
CA ASP A 32 -9.85 4.17 -25.66
C ASP A 32 -11.34 4.50 -25.47
N SER A 33 -11.76 5.76 -25.74
CA SER A 33 -13.12 6.22 -25.50
C SER A 33 -14.19 5.40 -26.22
N ASP A 34 -13.93 5.03 -27.46
CA ASP A 34 -14.89 4.27 -28.28
C ASP A 34 -15.09 2.87 -27.72
N GLN A 35 -14.03 2.24 -27.20
CA GLN A 35 -14.09 0.91 -26.60
C GLN A 35 -14.94 0.95 -25.32
N LEU A 36 -14.69 1.94 -24.46
CA LEU A 36 -15.43 2.13 -23.21
C LEU A 36 -16.91 2.41 -23.48
N LEU A 37 -17.23 3.29 -24.43
CA LEU A 37 -18.62 3.64 -24.79
C LEU A 37 -19.40 2.48 -25.43
N LEU A 38 -18.71 1.60 -26.13
CA LEU A 38 -19.30 0.39 -26.73
C LEU A 38 -19.38 -0.80 -25.77
N GLY A 39 -18.93 -0.65 -24.53
CA GLY A 39 -18.93 -1.74 -23.53
C GLY A 39 -18.02 -2.91 -23.89
N LYS A 40 -16.93 -2.64 -24.63
CA LYS A 40 -15.95 -3.69 -24.93
C LYS A 40 -15.11 -4.01 -23.68
N PRO A 41 -14.62 -5.26 -23.55
CA PRO A 41 -13.76 -5.66 -22.43
C PRO A 41 -12.53 -4.79 -22.29
N VAL A 42 -12.36 -4.14 -21.14
CA VAL A 42 -11.21 -3.23 -20.86
C VAL A 42 -10.74 -3.33 -19.40
N PHE A 43 -11.56 -3.94 -18.54
CA PHE A 43 -11.25 -4.11 -17.12
C PHE A 43 -10.66 -5.50 -16.85
N MET A 44 -9.99 -5.66 -15.72
CA MET A 44 -9.30 -6.90 -15.38
C MET A 44 -10.22 -8.13 -15.43
N ASP A 45 -11.45 -8.03 -14.91
CA ASP A 45 -12.42 -9.13 -14.91
C ASP A 45 -12.87 -9.54 -16.32
N ASP A 46 -12.76 -8.64 -17.29
CA ASP A 46 -13.17 -8.91 -18.67
C ASP A 46 -12.12 -9.73 -19.44
N ILE A 47 -10.86 -9.74 -18.97
CA ILE A 47 -9.70 -10.31 -19.69
C ILE A 47 -9.07 -11.50 -18.98
N VAL A 48 -9.64 -11.94 -17.86
CA VAL A 48 -9.14 -13.13 -17.11
C VAL A 48 -9.23 -14.38 -17.98
N PRO A 49 -8.14 -15.18 -18.08
CA PRO A 49 -8.19 -16.49 -18.75
C PRO A 49 -9.20 -17.41 -18.08
N GLN A 50 -9.89 -18.27 -18.89
CA GLN A 50 -10.94 -19.16 -18.38
C GLN A 50 -10.45 -20.19 -17.35
N ASP A 51 -9.17 -20.60 -17.46
CA ASP A 51 -8.56 -21.61 -16.58
C ASP A 51 -7.75 -20.97 -15.43
N CYS A 52 -8.02 -19.71 -15.09
CA CYS A 52 -7.31 -19.01 -14.04
C CYS A 52 -7.84 -19.43 -12.67
N LEU A 53 -6.91 -19.71 -11.74
CA LEU A 53 -7.28 -19.93 -10.34
C LEU A 53 -7.73 -18.63 -9.69
N VAL A 54 -8.73 -18.73 -8.84
CA VAL A 54 -9.15 -17.63 -7.97
C VAL A 54 -8.33 -17.65 -6.69
N VAL A 55 -7.71 -16.51 -6.34
CA VAL A 55 -6.90 -16.36 -5.13
C VAL A 55 -7.54 -15.34 -4.22
N LYS A 56 -7.80 -15.72 -2.96
CA LYS A 56 -8.28 -14.80 -1.91
C LYS A 56 -7.43 -14.91 -0.65
N LEU A 57 -7.52 -13.87 0.18
CA LEU A 57 -6.77 -13.75 1.42
C LEU A 57 -7.68 -13.95 2.63
N LEU A 58 -7.26 -14.79 3.58
CA LEU A 58 -7.76 -14.70 4.94
C LEU A 58 -7.10 -13.52 5.64
N ARG A 59 -7.90 -12.68 6.27
CA ARG A 59 -7.42 -11.45 6.92
C ARG A 59 -7.65 -11.49 8.42
N SER A 60 -6.71 -10.91 9.18
CA SER A 60 -6.79 -10.81 10.64
C SER A 60 -7.95 -9.92 11.09
N PRO A 61 -8.74 -10.35 12.09
CA PRO A 61 -9.70 -9.49 12.78
C PRO A 61 -9.04 -8.63 13.88
N HIS A 62 -7.77 -8.92 14.23
CA HIS A 62 -7.05 -8.27 15.32
C HIS A 62 -6.13 -7.18 14.80
N ALA A 63 -6.00 -6.11 15.56
CA ALA A 63 -5.12 -5.00 15.26
C ALA A 63 -3.64 -5.33 15.58
N HIS A 64 -3.39 -6.22 16.54
CA HIS A 64 -2.06 -6.67 16.95
C HIS A 64 -2.15 -8.04 17.57
N ALA A 65 -1.51 -9.03 16.96
CA ALA A 65 -1.53 -10.41 17.45
C ALA A 65 -0.39 -11.24 16.84
N LEU A 66 -0.07 -12.35 17.48
CA LEU A 66 0.73 -13.42 16.90
C LEU A 66 -0.20 -14.54 16.41
N VAL A 67 0.03 -15.00 15.19
CA VAL A 67 -0.64 -16.19 14.63
C VAL A 67 0.09 -17.42 15.16
N GLU A 68 -0.51 -18.12 16.11
CA GLU A 68 0.07 -19.35 16.66
C GLU A 68 -0.11 -20.51 15.69
N GLU A 69 -1.33 -20.69 15.17
CA GLU A 69 -1.65 -21.76 14.25
C GLU A 69 -2.73 -21.34 13.25
N VAL A 70 -2.58 -21.81 12.00
CA VAL A 70 -3.64 -21.79 10.98
C VAL A 70 -4.02 -23.23 10.66
N LYS A 71 -5.22 -23.67 11.07
CA LYS A 71 -5.72 -25.04 10.83
C LYS A 71 -6.28 -25.15 9.42
N THR A 72 -5.47 -25.69 8.51
CA THR A 72 -5.76 -25.75 7.06
C THR A 72 -6.41 -27.06 6.62
N VAL A 73 -6.29 -28.14 7.40
CA VAL A 73 -6.65 -29.53 7.00
C VAL A 73 -8.10 -29.65 6.50
N ALA A 74 -9.04 -28.99 7.16
CA ALA A 74 -10.46 -29.05 6.77
C ALA A 74 -10.72 -28.25 5.50
N ALA A 75 -10.10 -27.07 5.36
CA ALA A 75 -10.22 -26.20 4.21
C ALA A 75 -9.59 -26.82 2.95
N ALA A 76 -8.46 -27.49 3.09
CA ALA A 76 -7.78 -28.18 1.99
C ALA A 76 -8.58 -29.36 1.39
N LYS A 77 -9.57 -29.89 2.13
CA LYS A 77 -10.45 -30.97 1.63
C LYS A 77 -11.65 -30.43 0.82
N VAL A 78 -11.83 -29.13 0.72
CA VAL A 78 -12.90 -28.57 -0.12
C VAL A 78 -12.57 -28.86 -1.58
N PRO A 79 -13.48 -29.52 -2.34
CA PRO A 79 -13.25 -29.78 -3.76
C PRO A 79 -12.99 -28.51 -4.54
N GLY A 80 -11.97 -28.52 -5.40
CA GLY A 80 -11.54 -27.38 -6.21
C GLY A 80 -10.53 -26.46 -5.51
N ILE A 81 -10.06 -26.79 -4.31
CA ILE A 81 -8.94 -26.08 -3.66
C ILE A 81 -7.62 -26.69 -4.13
N GLU A 82 -6.76 -25.84 -4.69
CA GLU A 82 -5.46 -26.21 -5.22
C GLU A 82 -4.32 -25.96 -4.20
N ALA A 83 -4.38 -24.83 -3.49
CA ALA A 83 -3.34 -24.50 -2.51
C ALA A 83 -3.86 -23.62 -1.37
N ILE A 84 -3.25 -23.78 -0.20
CA ILE A 84 -3.40 -22.90 0.95
C ILE A 84 -2.00 -22.62 1.50
N TYR A 85 -1.61 -21.35 1.52
CA TYR A 85 -0.32 -20.90 2.05
C TYR A 85 -0.52 -20.10 3.33
N THR A 86 0.36 -20.36 4.29
CA THR A 86 0.43 -19.65 5.56
C THR A 86 1.80 -18.98 5.70
N TRP A 87 2.03 -18.28 6.79
CA TRP A 87 3.33 -17.70 7.10
C TRP A 87 4.48 -18.73 7.12
N LYS A 88 4.18 -20.03 7.26
CA LYS A 88 5.18 -21.13 7.24
C LYS A 88 5.66 -21.47 5.83
N ASP A 89 4.85 -21.17 4.82
CA ASP A 89 5.03 -21.67 3.45
C ASP A 89 5.63 -20.62 2.50
N VAL A 90 5.79 -19.38 2.95
CA VAL A 90 6.24 -18.26 2.12
C VAL A 90 7.66 -17.79 2.48
N PRO A 91 8.38 -17.12 1.54
CA PRO A 91 9.68 -16.52 1.82
C PRO A 91 9.64 -15.55 3.01
N LYS A 92 10.77 -15.47 3.76
CA LYS A 92 10.92 -14.64 4.95
C LYS A 92 11.70 -13.35 4.69
N GLU A 93 11.88 -13.00 3.44
CA GLU A 93 12.57 -11.78 3.04
C GLU A 93 11.60 -10.60 3.09
N ARG A 94 12.02 -9.55 3.81
CA ARG A 94 11.21 -8.32 3.91
C ARG A 94 11.32 -7.50 2.64
N PHE A 95 10.22 -6.89 2.26
CA PHE A 95 10.13 -5.99 1.13
C PHE A 95 9.40 -4.69 1.51
N CYS A 96 9.52 -3.69 0.64
CA CYS A 96 8.80 -2.44 0.72
C CYS A 96 7.63 -2.44 -0.26
N ILE A 97 6.48 -1.89 0.14
CA ILE A 97 5.30 -1.80 -0.74
C ILE A 97 5.38 -0.59 -1.67
N ALA A 98 5.90 0.53 -1.20
CA ALA A 98 6.07 1.72 -2.01
C ALA A 98 7.25 1.52 -2.97
N GLY A 99 7.02 1.44 -4.26
CA GLY A 99 8.02 1.03 -5.23
C GLY A 99 8.15 1.98 -6.40
N GLN A 100 8.53 3.24 -6.17
CA GLN A 100 8.72 4.22 -7.24
C GLN A 100 10.19 4.60 -7.48
N THR A 101 11.08 4.32 -6.54
CA THR A 101 12.49 4.67 -6.61
C THR A 101 13.38 3.55 -6.04
N TYR A 102 14.70 3.68 -6.21
CA TYR A 102 15.67 2.85 -5.52
C TYR A 102 16.90 3.71 -5.13
N PRO A 103 17.32 3.70 -3.86
CA PRO A 103 16.68 3.02 -2.73
C PRO A 103 15.31 3.62 -2.42
N GLU A 104 14.38 2.77 -1.99
CA GLU A 104 13.02 3.19 -1.62
C GLU A 104 13.05 3.91 -0.26
N PRO A 105 12.42 5.09 -0.12
CA PRO A 105 12.38 5.82 1.15
C PRO A 105 11.54 5.16 2.23
N SER A 106 10.64 4.24 1.88
CA SER A 106 9.86 3.49 2.87
C SER A 106 10.66 2.33 3.47
N PRO A 107 10.43 1.98 4.75
CA PRO A 107 11.06 0.82 5.37
C PRO A 107 10.71 -0.51 4.70
N TYR A 108 11.63 -1.48 4.78
CA TYR A 108 11.43 -2.87 4.43
C TYR A 108 10.81 -3.59 5.64
N ASP A 109 9.53 -3.46 5.80
CA ASP A 109 8.75 -3.88 6.97
C ASP A 109 7.74 -5.00 6.68
N ARG A 110 7.55 -5.38 5.39
CA ARG A 110 6.56 -6.35 4.96
C ARG A 110 7.16 -7.71 4.67
N LEU A 111 6.39 -8.76 5.02
CA LEU A 111 6.50 -10.11 4.48
C LEU A 111 5.26 -10.41 3.63
N ILE A 112 5.32 -11.42 2.76
CA ILE A 112 4.15 -11.88 1.99
C ILE A 112 3.04 -12.31 2.95
N LEU A 113 3.37 -13.14 3.93
CA LEU A 113 2.56 -13.46 5.10
C LEU A 113 3.46 -13.42 6.32
N ASP A 114 3.03 -12.75 7.36
CA ASP A 114 3.75 -12.68 8.62
C ASP A 114 3.01 -13.47 9.73
N GLN A 115 3.76 -14.01 10.65
CA GLN A 115 3.20 -14.56 11.88
C GLN A 115 2.67 -13.44 12.78
N HIS A 116 3.29 -12.26 12.72
CA HIS A 116 2.92 -11.09 13.49
C HIS A 116 2.00 -10.19 12.66
N VAL A 117 0.72 -10.14 13.02
CA VAL A 117 -0.27 -9.25 12.41
C VAL A 117 -0.31 -7.91 13.15
N ARG A 118 -0.37 -6.80 12.40
CA ARG A 118 -0.14 -5.44 12.92
C ARG A 118 -1.30 -4.48 12.67
N TYR A 119 -2.31 -4.92 11.94
CA TYR A 119 -3.54 -4.14 11.72
C TYR A 119 -4.72 -5.05 11.39
N VAL A 120 -5.94 -4.56 11.60
CA VAL A 120 -7.15 -5.25 11.20
C VAL A 120 -7.19 -5.36 9.67
N GLY A 121 -7.24 -6.59 9.16
CA GLY A 121 -7.17 -6.85 7.74
C GLY A 121 -5.80 -7.30 7.23
N ASP A 122 -4.79 -7.44 8.11
CA ASP A 122 -3.48 -7.98 7.74
C ASP A 122 -3.61 -9.42 7.18
N PRO A 123 -2.95 -9.76 6.05
CA PRO A 123 -3.05 -11.09 5.46
C PRO A 123 -2.48 -12.18 6.38
N VAL A 124 -3.27 -13.25 6.58
CA VAL A 124 -2.91 -14.40 7.44
C VAL A 124 -2.68 -15.67 6.63
N ALA A 125 -3.49 -15.86 5.57
CA ALA A 125 -3.34 -17.00 4.67
C ALA A 125 -3.77 -16.62 3.25
N ILE A 126 -3.21 -17.33 2.27
CA ILE A 126 -3.56 -17.26 0.85
C ILE A 126 -4.27 -18.54 0.48
N VAL A 127 -5.44 -18.46 -0.13
CA VAL A 127 -6.21 -19.62 -0.61
C VAL A 127 -6.40 -19.50 -2.11
N ALA A 128 -5.99 -20.51 -2.85
CA ALA A 128 -6.14 -20.63 -4.30
C ALA A 128 -7.05 -21.82 -4.65
N GLY A 129 -7.97 -21.62 -5.57
CA GLY A 129 -8.88 -22.66 -6.02
C GLY A 129 -9.49 -22.37 -7.38
N GLU A 130 -10.19 -23.35 -7.95
CA GLU A 130 -10.75 -23.34 -9.30
C GLU A 130 -11.80 -22.22 -9.51
N ASN A 131 -12.51 -21.84 -8.46
CA ASN A 131 -13.55 -20.83 -8.55
C ASN A 131 -13.78 -20.14 -7.20
N GLU A 132 -14.50 -19.02 -7.25
CA GLU A 132 -14.78 -18.20 -6.09
C GLU A 132 -15.56 -18.93 -4.99
N ALA A 133 -16.51 -19.78 -5.36
CA ALA A 133 -17.36 -20.49 -4.41
C ALA A 133 -16.57 -21.50 -3.56
N CYS A 134 -15.63 -22.26 -4.17
CA CYS A 134 -14.79 -23.17 -3.41
C CYS A 134 -13.81 -22.42 -2.49
N VAL A 135 -13.22 -21.31 -2.96
CA VAL A 135 -12.31 -20.49 -2.17
C VAL A 135 -13.03 -19.86 -0.98
N ASP A 136 -14.22 -19.28 -1.17
CA ASP A 136 -15.03 -18.72 -0.09
C ASP A 136 -15.45 -19.76 0.95
N LYS A 137 -15.76 -20.97 0.50
CA LYS A 137 -16.05 -22.10 1.40
C LYS A 137 -14.84 -22.49 2.21
N ALA A 138 -13.67 -22.58 1.58
CA ALA A 138 -12.42 -22.91 2.26
C ALA A 138 -12.02 -21.82 3.29
N LEU A 139 -12.13 -20.55 2.93
CA LEU A 139 -11.88 -19.44 3.84
C LEU A 139 -12.73 -19.51 5.12
N LYS A 140 -14.01 -19.88 5.01
CA LYS A 140 -14.91 -20.05 6.16
C LYS A 140 -14.55 -21.25 7.04
N MET A 141 -13.82 -22.24 6.48
CA MET A 141 -13.39 -23.45 7.21
C MET A 141 -12.03 -23.30 7.87
N LEU A 142 -11.25 -22.27 7.50
CA LEU A 142 -9.99 -21.95 8.16
C LEU A 142 -10.26 -21.50 9.59
N LYS A 143 -9.49 -22.06 10.53
CA LYS A 143 -9.48 -21.62 11.93
C LYS A 143 -8.09 -21.14 12.29
N VAL A 144 -8.01 -19.98 12.88
CA VAL A 144 -6.73 -19.38 13.30
C VAL A 144 -6.73 -19.22 14.82
N GLU A 145 -5.65 -19.64 15.43
CA GLU A 145 -5.36 -19.39 16.83
C GLU A 145 -4.44 -18.19 16.93
N TYR A 146 -4.84 -17.21 17.74
CA TYR A 146 -4.12 -15.96 17.94
C TYR A 146 -3.77 -15.75 19.40
N GLU A 147 -2.56 -15.32 19.64
CA GLU A 147 -2.19 -14.61 20.86
C GLU A 147 -2.41 -13.12 20.61
N VAL A 148 -3.45 -12.54 21.21
CA VAL A 148 -3.78 -11.12 21.03
C VAL A 148 -2.87 -10.26 21.88
N LEU A 149 -2.20 -9.29 21.26
CA LEU A 149 -1.25 -8.39 21.88
C LEU A 149 -1.85 -7.00 22.11
N PRO A 150 -1.30 -6.22 23.05
CA PRO A 150 -1.65 -4.81 23.17
C PRO A 150 -1.40 -4.07 21.84
N ALA A 151 -2.37 -3.26 21.38
CA ALA A 151 -2.29 -2.54 20.13
C ALA A 151 -2.05 -1.04 20.34
N VAL A 152 -1.16 -0.45 19.52
CA VAL A 152 -0.94 0.99 19.47
C VAL A 152 -1.84 1.55 18.37
N LEU A 153 -2.96 2.17 18.75
CA LEU A 153 -3.99 2.65 17.83
C LEU A 153 -3.97 4.16 17.62
N ASP A 154 -3.34 4.90 18.50
CA ASP A 154 -3.18 6.35 18.42
C ASP A 154 -1.74 6.70 18.04
N PHE A 155 -1.58 7.28 16.85
CA PHE A 155 -0.25 7.69 16.37
C PHE A 155 0.40 8.79 17.23
N HIS A 156 -0.37 9.57 17.97
CA HIS A 156 0.17 10.59 18.88
C HIS A 156 0.93 9.97 20.08
N THR A 157 0.54 8.75 20.46
CA THR A 157 1.16 8.01 21.56
C THR A 157 2.06 6.86 21.08
N ALA A 158 2.23 6.71 19.76
CA ALA A 158 2.99 5.61 19.17
C ALA A 158 4.50 5.79 19.33
N LYS A 159 4.99 7.02 19.17
CA LYS A 159 6.41 7.33 19.31
C LYS A 159 6.90 7.01 20.72
N ASP A 160 8.00 6.28 20.82
CA ASP A 160 8.66 5.87 22.06
C ASP A 160 7.73 5.04 23.01
N ASN A 161 6.70 4.38 22.46
CA ASN A 161 5.82 3.48 23.19
C ASN A 161 6.54 2.18 23.53
N GLU A 162 6.20 1.59 24.68
CA GLU A 162 6.77 0.30 25.11
C GLU A 162 6.37 -0.85 24.19
N VAL A 163 5.18 -0.76 23.57
CA VAL A 163 4.70 -1.72 22.58
C VAL A 163 5.24 -1.33 21.21
N LEU A 164 6.09 -2.17 20.64
CA LEU A 164 6.67 -1.96 19.33
C LEU A 164 5.82 -2.61 18.23
N VAL A 165 5.49 -1.85 17.20
CA VAL A 165 4.78 -2.36 16.03
C VAL A 165 5.69 -3.27 15.20
N HIS A 166 6.98 -2.91 15.08
CA HIS A 166 8.01 -3.66 14.37
C HIS A 166 9.21 -3.95 15.29
N PRO A 167 9.11 -4.97 16.16
CA PRO A 167 10.20 -5.32 17.07
C PRO A 167 11.36 -6.07 16.39
N GLU A 168 11.22 -6.45 15.13
CA GLU A 168 12.12 -7.35 14.40
C GLU A 168 13.49 -6.72 14.15
N ASP A 169 14.55 -7.54 14.24
CA ASP A 169 15.92 -7.11 13.97
C ASP A 169 16.26 -7.07 12.47
N ASN A 170 15.48 -7.76 11.62
CA ASN A 170 15.66 -7.76 10.17
C ASN A 170 14.87 -6.64 9.46
N TRP A 171 14.24 -5.76 10.22
CA TRP A 171 13.68 -4.51 9.71
C TRP A 171 14.81 -3.57 9.27
N LYS A 172 14.63 -2.85 8.17
CA LYS A 172 15.63 -1.89 7.67
C LYS A 172 14.99 -0.77 6.87
N ALA A 173 15.61 0.40 6.90
CA ALA A 173 15.37 1.50 5.96
C ALA A 173 16.66 1.73 5.16
N LEU A 174 16.55 1.78 3.82
CA LEU A 174 17.70 1.99 2.95
C LEU A 174 18.02 3.47 2.72
N CYS A 175 17.03 4.35 2.95
CA CYS A 175 17.21 5.80 2.93
C CYS A 175 17.27 6.36 4.35
N GLN A 176 18.01 7.46 4.51
CA GLN A 176 18.08 8.19 5.78
C GLN A 176 16.84 9.09 5.91
N VAL A 177 15.72 8.51 6.26
CA VAL A 177 14.44 9.21 6.46
C VAL A 177 14.08 9.37 7.94
N GLY A 178 15.04 9.16 8.85
CA GLY A 178 14.77 9.22 10.30
C GLY A 178 13.86 8.10 10.80
N ALA A 179 13.82 6.96 10.06
CA ALA A 179 13.04 5.80 10.45
C ALA A 179 13.75 5.01 11.56
N ASP A 180 13.01 4.62 12.60
CA ASP A 180 13.50 3.84 13.75
C ASP A 180 12.38 2.95 14.30
N ASN A 181 12.47 1.66 14.03
CA ASN A 181 11.45 0.71 14.48
C ASN A 181 11.43 0.51 16.00
N LYS A 182 12.54 0.73 16.69
CA LYS A 182 12.62 0.64 18.16
C LYS A 182 11.97 1.83 18.86
N ARG A 183 11.59 2.85 18.09
CA ARG A 183 10.87 4.03 18.55
C ARG A 183 9.48 4.17 17.91
N ASN A 184 9.03 3.19 17.14
CA ASN A 184 7.81 3.24 16.32
C ASN A 184 7.80 4.42 15.33
N LEU A 185 8.96 4.78 14.78
CA LEU A 185 9.08 5.83 13.76
C LEU A 185 9.24 5.20 12.37
N CYS A 186 8.31 5.46 11.48
CA CYS A 186 8.42 5.07 10.07
C CYS A 186 9.22 6.09 9.25
N ALA A 187 9.17 7.36 9.62
CA ALA A 187 9.97 8.45 9.08
C ALA A 187 9.97 9.63 10.05
N CYS A 188 11.02 10.43 10.02
CA CYS A 188 11.10 11.71 10.71
C CYS A 188 12.05 12.60 9.92
N ASP A 189 11.55 13.68 9.37
CA ASP A 189 12.34 14.65 8.62
C ASP A 189 11.96 16.07 9.02
N SER A 190 12.94 16.97 8.98
CA SER A 190 12.71 18.39 9.24
C SER A 190 13.62 19.23 8.33
N THR A 191 13.07 20.29 7.81
CA THR A 191 13.83 21.27 7.01
C THR A 191 13.62 22.65 7.63
N GLU A 192 14.72 23.33 7.88
CA GLU A 192 14.72 24.71 8.39
C GLU A 192 15.60 25.56 7.48
N ASP A 193 15.06 26.71 7.05
CA ASP A 193 15.79 27.69 6.25
C ASP A 193 15.77 29.03 6.98
N GLY A 194 16.95 29.53 7.33
CA GLY A 194 17.12 30.73 8.12
C GLY A 194 16.85 30.53 9.62
N ASN A 195 16.54 31.60 10.32
CA ASN A 195 16.20 31.60 11.75
C ASN A 195 14.68 31.82 11.90
N VAL A 196 13.93 30.73 11.91
CA VAL A 196 12.46 30.73 11.95
C VAL A 196 11.95 31.41 13.24
N GLU A 197 12.56 31.12 14.38
CA GLU A 197 12.15 31.68 15.69
C GLU A 197 12.33 33.20 15.73
N ALA A 198 13.43 33.72 15.18
CA ALA A 198 13.66 35.16 15.12
C ALA A 198 12.65 35.86 14.19
N VAL A 199 12.29 35.23 13.07
CA VAL A 199 11.28 35.76 12.14
C VAL A 199 9.90 35.76 12.80
N LEU A 200 9.50 34.68 13.48
CA LEU A 200 8.22 34.62 14.21
C LEU A 200 8.16 35.67 15.34
N ALA A 201 9.26 35.89 16.07
CA ALA A 201 9.31 36.90 17.13
C ALA A 201 9.20 38.35 16.62
N ASP A 202 9.53 38.60 15.34
CA ASP A 202 9.44 39.94 14.69
C ASP A 202 8.12 40.14 13.91
N CYS A 203 7.22 39.15 13.95
CA CYS A 203 5.90 39.27 13.31
C CYS A 203 4.94 40.08 14.19
N ASP A 204 4.11 40.94 13.56
CA ASP A 204 3.06 41.69 14.26
C ASP A 204 1.99 40.75 14.86
N GLU A 205 1.68 39.65 14.16
CA GLU A 205 0.73 38.64 14.60
C GLU A 205 1.22 37.23 14.16
N VAL A 206 1.06 36.25 15.05
CA VAL A 206 1.33 34.83 14.76
C VAL A 206 0.03 34.06 14.97
N VAL A 207 -0.38 33.27 13.96
CA VAL A 207 -1.57 32.41 14.02
C VAL A 207 -1.13 30.97 13.97
N GLU A 208 -1.51 30.20 14.98
CA GLU A 208 -1.29 28.76 15.05
C GLU A 208 -2.60 27.99 14.92
N GLY A 209 -2.56 26.83 14.29
CA GLY A 209 -3.73 25.97 14.15
C GLY A 209 -3.35 24.51 14.01
N THR A 210 -4.10 23.65 14.69
CA THR A 210 -4.00 22.18 14.54
C THR A 210 -5.20 21.67 13.75
N TYR A 211 -4.92 20.91 12.70
CA TYR A 211 -5.94 20.40 11.80
C TYR A 211 -5.93 18.88 11.79
N HIS A 212 -7.11 18.26 11.93
CA HIS A 212 -7.29 16.82 11.86
C HIS A 212 -8.09 16.44 10.63
N VAL A 213 -7.50 15.60 9.77
CA VAL A 213 -8.16 15.04 8.60
C VAL A 213 -8.24 13.53 8.79
N ARG A 214 -9.45 12.98 8.71
CA ARG A 214 -9.64 11.53 8.77
C ARG A 214 -9.14 10.87 7.50
N ALA A 215 -8.48 9.72 7.65
CA ALA A 215 -8.19 8.86 6.51
C ALA A 215 -9.50 8.42 5.85
N ALA A 216 -9.56 8.52 4.52
CA ALA A 216 -10.71 8.12 3.73
C ALA A 216 -10.30 7.05 2.72
N GLN A 217 -11.17 6.06 2.53
CA GLN A 217 -11.01 5.08 1.47
C GLN A 217 -11.43 5.70 0.13
N GLN A 218 -10.64 5.48 -0.92
CA GLN A 218 -10.89 6.02 -2.26
C GLN A 218 -12.18 5.48 -2.88
N ALA A 219 -12.63 4.29 -2.46
CA ALA A 219 -13.86 3.64 -2.92
C ALA A 219 -13.96 3.55 -4.46
N MET A 220 -12.86 3.14 -5.11
CA MET A 220 -12.81 2.98 -6.56
C MET A 220 -13.85 1.95 -7.03
N MET A 221 -14.51 2.22 -8.15
CA MET A 221 -15.48 1.29 -8.75
C MET A 221 -14.83 0.00 -9.21
N GLU A 222 -13.65 0.07 -9.84
CA GLU A 222 -12.81 -1.10 -10.09
C GLU A 222 -11.95 -1.37 -8.86
N THR A 223 -12.22 -2.49 -8.18
CA THR A 223 -11.43 -2.93 -7.03
C THR A 223 -10.05 -3.44 -7.47
N PHE A 224 -9.08 -3.42 -6.55
CA PHE A 224 -7.75 -3.95 -6.84
C PHE A 224 -7.80 -5.44 -7.18
N ARG A 225 -7.33 -5.77 -8.38
CA ARG A 225 -7.22 -7.13 -8.91
C ARG A 225 -5.92 -7.27 -9.69
N THR A 226 -5.44 -8.48 -9.78
CA THR A 226 -4.24 -8.80 -10.55
C THR A 226 -4.39 -10.20 -11.13
N THR A 227 -4.12 -10.36 -12.42
CA THR A 227 -4.03 -11.64 -13.09
C THR A 227 -2.58 -11.92 -13.44
N CYS A 228 -2.10 -13.09 -13.02
CA CYS A 228 -0.73 -13.54 -13.28
C CYS A 228 -0.73 -14.83 -14.09
N PHE A 229 0.12 -14.92 -15.11
CA PHE A 229 0.30 -16.15 -15.90
C PHE A 229 1.70 -16.23 -16.50
N MET A 230 2.11 -17.45 -16.82
CA MET A 230 3.35 -17.69 -17.56
C MET A 230 3.06 -17.70 -19.05
N ASP A 231 3.81 -16.94 -19.85
CA ASP A 231 3.71 -17.01 -21.31
C ASP A 231 4.43 -18.24 -21.91
N ALA A 232 4.31 -18.41 -23.21
CA ALA A 232 4.94 -19.53 -23.93
C ALA A 232 6.48 -19.52 -23.85
N TYR A 233 7.08 -18.41 -23.45
CA TYR A 233 8.53 -18.25 -23.26
C TYR A 233 8.98 -18.43 -21.81
N GLY A 234 8.08 -18.80 -20.91
CA GLY A 234 8.36 -18.95 -19.48
C GLY A 234 8.53 -17.63 -18.73
N ARG A 235 7.98 -16.51 -19.24
CA ARG A 235 7.99 -15.22 -18.57
C ARG A 235 6.72 -15.02 -17.77
N LEU A 236 6.87 -14.54 -16.53
CA LEU A 236 5.73 -14.14 -15.70
C LEU A 236 5.13 -12.83 -16.25
N ASN A 237 3.85 -12.89 -16.58
CA ASN A 237 3.04 -11.73 -16.93
C ASN A 237 2.18 -11.37 -15.73
N ILE A 238 2.10 -10.08 -15.43
CA ILE A 238 1.28 -9.50 -14.37
C ILE A 238 0.45 -8.39 -15.02
N LEU A 239 -0.86 -8.56 -15.02
CA LEU A 239 -1.84 -7.62 -15.56
C LEU A 239 -2.58 -6.92 -14.42
#